data_e391aa1f63c6a82386ad828ec9f3be7f
#
_entry.id   e391aa1f63c6a82386ad828ec9f3be7f
#
_cell.length_a   1.000
_cell.length_b   1.000
_cell.length_c   1.000
_cell.angle_alpha   90.00
_cell.angle_beta   90.00
_cell.angle_gamma   90.00
#
_symmetry.space_group_name_H-M   'P 1'
#
loop_
_entity.id
_entity.type
_entity.pdbx_description
1 polymer ?
#
loop_
_entity_poly.entity_id
_entity_poly.type
_entity_poly.pdbx_seq_one_letter_code
_entity_poly.pdbx_strand_id
1 'polypeptide(L)'
;QPLIENIFLNRNSAILTGDSEGLKLFYDLNKKVGKWAYEKEVTKTKYFTNWCEKQCVSFTKINSIIKVCNVKKIEKDVYNVVCYASTTFGYSYQDQPTIENLFKLGTCHYINLKNNGDRYLIIKEWYTDPLADSLDLENLNCNDIKTTILNHIKPDYTPDERTQKAINYAHEYCGISDDIEHLFKYNKNYKNFNPDGGDCANFASQIMYEGGGFKKNNTWNYCNKNATKAWVNAQSFKNYLISSGRGSYIDKGPYYE
;
A
#
# COMPACT_ATOMS: atom_id res chain seq x y z
N GLN A 1 13.92 7.66 15.31
CA GLN A 1 12.89 6.66 15.06
C GLN A 1 11.66 6.87 15.97
N PRO A 2 11.75 7.03 17.31
CA PRO A 2 10.58 7.17 18.18
C PRO A 2 9.63 8.32 17.81
N LEU A 3 10.16 9.46 17.31
CA LEU A 3 9.34 10.57 16.83
C LEU A 3 8.46 10.17 15.64
N ILE A 4 9.03 9.46 14.66
CA ILE A 4 8.28 9.00 13.48
C ILE A 4 7.23 7.97 13.90
N GLU A 5 7.58 7.02 14.75
CA GLU A 5 6.64 6.03 15.30
C GLU A 5 5.46 6.71 16.01
N ASN A 6 5.73 7.76 16.80
CA ASN A 6 4.68 8.52 17.46
C ASN A 6 3.76 9.26 16.46
N ILE A 7 4.30 9.82 15.38
CA ILE A 7 3.49 10.43 14.31
C ILE A 7 2.54 9.38 13.70
N PHE A 8 3.05 8.20 13.37
CA PHE A 8 2.22 7.12 12.80
C PHE A 8 1.21 6.57 13.79
N LEU A 9 1.56 6.45 15.07
CA LEU A 9 0.62 6.06 16.12
C LEU A 9 -0.59 7.01 16.17
N ASN A 10 -0.35 8.32 16.10
CA ASN A 10 -1.43 9.31 16.11
C ASN A 10 -2.24 9.30 14.81
N ARG A 11 -1.61 9.05 13.64
CA ARG A 11 -2.32 8.84 12.37
C ARG A 11 -3.23 7.62 12.42
N ASN A 12 -2.73 6.51 12.95
CA ASN A 12 -3.50 5.29 13.12
C ASN A 12 -4.70 5.51 14.06
N SER A 13 -4.49 6.24 15.16
CA SER A 13 -5.57 6.62 16.08
C SER A 13 -6.60 7.51 15.38
N ALA A 14 -6.17 8.48 14.58
CA ALA A 14 -7.09 9.35 13.83
C ALA A 14 -7.99 8.57 12.88
N ILE A 15 -7.44 7.60 12.15
CA ILE A 15 -8.23 6.73 11.26
C ILE A 15 -9.20 5.86 12.09
N LEU A 16 -8.73 5.28 13.20
CA LEU A 16 -9.52 4.39 14.04
C LEU A 16 -10.71 5.09 14.70
N THR A 17 -10.53 6.35 15.10
CA THR A 17 -11.56 7.16 15.79
C THR A 17 -12.37 8.05 14.85
N GLY A 18 -11.91 8.26 13.62
CA GLY A 18 -12.46 9.25 12.70
C GLY A 18 -12.10 10.72 13.05
N ASP A 19 -11.28 10.95 14.09
CA ASP A 19 -10.88 12.28 14.55
C ASP A 19 -9.41 12.58 14.22
N SER A 20 -9.21 13.55 13.33
CA SER A 20 -7.89 14.00 12.88
C SER A 20 -7.40 15.30 13.54
N GLU A 21 -8.16 15.90 14.47
CA GLU A 21 -7.82 17.20 15.06
C GLU A 21 -6.48 17.17 15.82
N GLY A 22 -6.20 16.08 16.53
CA GLY A 22 -4.94 15.88 17.24
C GLY A 22 -3.70 15.88 16.35
N LEU A 23 -3.86 15.57 15.05
CA LEU A 23 -2.75 15.57 14.10
C LEU A 23 -2.16 16.96 13.86
N LYS A 24 -2.92 18.04 14.09
CA LYS A 24 -2.44 19.43 13.95
C LYS A 24 -1.16 19.70 14.74
N LEU A 25 -0.97 18.99 15.84
CA LEU A 25 0.22 19.15 16.70
C LEU A 25 1.54 18.75 16.01
N PHE A 26 1.46 17.96 14.96
CA PHE A 26 2.64 17.44 14.24
C PHE A 26 3.00 18.25 12.99
N TYR A 27 2.16 19.20 12.55
CA TYR A 27 2.33 19.90 11.28
C TYR A 27 2.54 21.40 11.45
N ASP A 28 3.39 21.99 10.62
CA ASP A 28 3.50 23.44 10.50
C ASP A 28 2.38 24.00 9.60
N LEU A 29 1.25 24.34 10.21
CA LEU A 29 0.07 24.83 9.49
C LEU A 29 0.24 26.27 8.97
N ASN A 30 1.29 26.99 9.40
CA ASN A 30 1.60 28.34 8.90
C ASN A 30 2.24 28.28 7.50
N LYS A 31 2.73 27.11 7.08
CA LYS A 31 3.29 26.89 5.76
C LYS A 31 2.32 26.14 4.87
N LYS A 32 2.10 26.64 3.65
CA LYS A 32 1.19 26.04 2.66
C LYS A 32 1.44 24.54 2.46
N VAL A 33 2.71 24.14 2.34
CA VAL A 33 3.08 22.74 2.11
C VAL A 33 2.87 21.86 3.34
N GLY A 34 3.12 22.39 4.54
CA GLY A 34 2.81 21.71 5.82
C GLY A 34 1.32 21.53 6.01
N LYS A 35 0.53 22.58 5.68
CA LYS A 35 -0.93 22.51 5.70
C LYS A 35 -1.46 21.45 4.72
N TRP A 36 -0.95 21.37 3.50
CA TRP A 36 -1.33 20.33 2.53
C TRP A 36 -1.01 18.92 3.03
N ALA A 37 0.15 18.74 3.66
CA ALA A 37 0.51 17.44 4.24
C ALA A 37 -0.48 17.03 5.35
N TYR A 38 -0.93 17.96 6.18
CA TYR A 38 -1.99 17.75 7.17
C TYR A 38 -3.33 17.42 6.50
N GLU A 39 -3.76 18.24 5.53
CA GLU A 39 -5.03 18.06 4.82
C GLU A 39 -5.12 16.71 4.13
N LYS A 40 -3.99 16.17 3.64
CA LYS A 40 -3.91 14.81 3.08
C LYS A 40 -4.27 13.75 4.10
N GLU A 41 -3.77 13.86 5.34
CA GLU A 41 -4.10 12.90 6.41
C GLU A 41 -5.57 13.04 6.87
N VAL A 42 -6.10 14.27 6.88
CA VAL A 42 -7.54 14.51 7.13
C VAL A 42 -8.40 13.83 6.06
N THR A 43 -8.05 13.99 4.79
CA THR A 43 -8.74 13.35 3.67
C THR A 43 -8.67 11.84 3.77
N LYS A 44 -7.50 11.29 4.12
CA LYS A 44 -7.30 9.86 4.32
C LYS A 44 -8.15 9.31 5.48
N THR A 45 -8.24 10.04 6.59
CA THR A 45 -9.13 9.67 7.71
C THR A 45 -10.58 9.61 7.26
N LYS A 46 -11.07 10.64 6.55
CA LYS A 46 -12.44 10.65 5.99
C LYS A 46 -12.68 9.52 5.00
N TYR A 47 -11.70 9.24 4.13
CA TYR A 47 -11.79 8.12 3.19
C TYR A 47 -12.03 6.81 3.93
N PHE A 48 -11.26 6.50 4.96
CA PHE A 48 -11.42 5.26 5.72
C PHE A 48 -12.72 5.21 6.51
N THR A 49 -13.20 6.34 7.04
CA THR A 49 -14.52 6.42 7.67
C THR A 49 -15.62 6.07 6.67
N ASN A 50 -15.62 6.71 5.50
CA ASN A 50 -16.58 6.43 4.42
C ASN A 50 -16.47 4.98 3.92
N TRP A 51 -15.24 4.46 3.80
CA TRP A 51 -15.02 3.07 3.42
C TRP A 51 -15.66 2.10 4.43
N CYS A 52 -15.48 2.33 5.73
CA CYS A 52 -16.12 1.52 6.76
C CYS A 52 -17.65 1.53 6.65
N GLU A 53 -18.24 2.70 6.44
CA GLU A 53 -19.68 2.85 6.27
C GLU A 53 -20.18 2.08 5.05
N LYS A 54 -19.54 2.27 3.88
CA LYS A 54 -19.93 1.64 2.62
C LYS A 54 -19.76 0.12 2.64
N GLN A 55 -18.71 -0.38 3.32
CA GLN A 55 -18.45 -1.82 3.45
C GLN A 55 -19.19 -2.48 4.62
N CYS A 56 -19.93 -1.71 5.42
CA CYS A 56 -20.57 -2.19 6.66
C CYS A 56 -19.59 -2.90 7.60
N VAL A 57 -18.39 -2.30 7.78
CA VAL A 57 -17.33 -2.81 8.63
C VAL A 57 -16.98 -1.81 9.73
N SER A 58 -16.24 -2.28 10.73
CA SER A 58 -15.62 -1.43 11.76
C SER A 58 -14.16 -1.83 11.92
N PHE A 59 -13.26 -0.86 12.02
CA PHE A 59 -11.88 -1.16 12.38
C PHE A 59 -11.79 -1.64 13.82
N THR A 60 -11.04 -2.71 14.04
CA THR A 60 -10.76 -3.27 15.38
C THR A 60 -9.40 -2.79 15.89
N LYS A 61 -8.43 -2.63 15.01
CA LYS A 61 -7.09 -2.14 15.31
C LYS A 61 -6.39 -1.59 14.05
N ILE A 62 -5.47 -0.64 14.26
CA ILE A 62 -4.58 -0.16 13.21
C ILE A 62 -3.18 0.00 13.82
N ASN A 63 -2.19 -0.69 13.26
CA ASN A 63 -0.82 -0.68 13.77
C ASN A 63 0.17 -0.49 12.62
N SER A 64 1.21 0.32 12.85
CA SER A 64 2.28 0.54 11.88
C SER A 64 3.64 0.10 12.41
N ILE A 65 4.39 -0.61 11.59
CA ILE A 65 5.80 -0.88 11.81
C ILE A 65 6.60 0.07 10.91
N ILE A 66 7.53 0.81 11.51
CA ILE A 66 8.27 1.87 10.84
C ILE A 66 9.75 1.49 10.73
N LYS A 67 10.30 1.64 9.52
CA LYS A 67 11.74 1.52 9.27
C LYS A 67 12.25 2.84 8.72
N VAL A 68 13.00 3.58 9.55
CA VAL A 68 13.73 4.78 9.11
C VAL A 68 14.95 4.33 8.30
N CYS A 69 15.01 4.76 7.04
CA CYS A 69 16.05 4.38 6.08
C CYS A 69 17.16 5.41 5.98
N ASN A 70 16.80 6.70 6.08
CA ASN A 70 17.75 7.79 5.96
C ASN A 70 17.28 9.00 6.77
N VAL A 71 18.24 9.70 7.38
CA VAL A 71 18.03 11.00 8.02
C VAL A 71 19.15 11.92 7.57
N LYS A 72 18.81 13.01 6.90
CA LYS A 72 19.76 14.00 6.39
C LYS A 72 19.38 15.39 6.86
N LYS A 73 20.32 16.11 7.49
CA LYS A 73 20.15 17.55 7.74
C LYS A 73 20.28 18.29 6.39
N ILE A 74 19.25 19.06 6.01
CA ILE A 74 19.19 19.77 4.72
C ILE A 74 19.35 21.28 4.89
N GLU A 75 18.92 21.82 6.05
CA GLU A 75 19.08 23.24 6.41
C GLU A 75 19.30 23.34 7.92
N LYS A 76 19.51 24.57 8.43
CA LYS A 76 19.54 24.81 9.87
C LYS A 76 18.19 24.36 10.47
N ASP A 77 18.27 23.45 11.43
CA ASP A 77 17.12 22.89 12.17
C ASP A 77 16.08 22.15 11.30
N VAL A 78 16.43 21.80 10.02
CA VAL A 78 15.58 21.06 9.11
C VAL A 78 16.22 19.73 8.71
N TYR A 79 15.46 18.66 8.84
CA TYR A 79 15.89 17.30 8.56
C TYR A 79 14.94 16.65 7.55
N ASN A 80 15.52 16.03 6.53
CA ASN A 80 14.79 15.11 5.65
C ASN A 80 14.91 13.70 6.21
N VAL A 81 13.77 13.04 6.38
CA VAL A 81 13.64 11.66 6.84
C VAL A 81 13.00 10.85 5.73
N VAL A 82 13.61 9.73 5.38
CA VAL A 82 13.02 8.73 4.50
C VAL A 82 12.72 7.51 5.34
N CYS A 83 11.46 7.06 5.32
CA CYS A 83 11.06 5.87 6.06
C CYS A 83 10.04 5.05 5.27
N TYR A 84 10.05 3.74 5.52
CA TYR A 84 9.00 2.81 5.12
C TYR A 84 8.05 2.59 6.30
N ALA A 85 6.76 2.51 6.00
CA ALA A 85 5.73 2.13 6.94
C ALA A 85 4.98 0.90 6.40
N SER A 86 4.83 -0.13 7.23
CA SER A 86 3.93 -1.27 7.01
C SER A 86 2.79 -1.14 8.00
N THR A 87 1.61 -0.75 7.53
CA THR A 87 0.43 -0.53 8.36
C THR A 87 -0.55 -1.70 8.19
N THR A 88 -0.88 -2.36 9.29
CA THR A 88 -1.87 -3.42 9.38
C THR A 88 -3.18 -2.83 9.86
N PHE A 89 -4.24 -3.12 9.13
CA PHE A 89 -5.62 -2.76 9.44
C PHE A 89 -6.38 -4.03 9.80
N GLY A 90 -6.88 -4.11 11.03
CA GLY A 90 -7.83 -5.13 11.47
C GLY A 90 -9.24 -4.57 11.39
N TYR A 91 -10.16 -5.33 10.85
CA TYR A 91 -11.56 -4.94 10.75
C TYR A 91 -12.49 -6.15 10.86
N SER A 92 -13.73 -5.92 11.25
CA SER A 92 -14.80 -6.93 11.27
C SER A 92 -16.05 -6.41 10.58
N TYR A 93 -16.80 -7.29 9.95
CA TYR A 93 -18.15 -6.97 9.48
C TYR A 93 -19.09 -6.74 10.64
N GLN A 94 -20.01 -5.79 10.54
CA GLN A 94 -20.94 -5.46 11.62
C GLN A 94 -21.86 -6.62 12.03
N ASP A 95 -22.19 -7.51 11.09
CA ASP A 95 -22.97 -8.73 11.33
C ASP A 95 -22.12 -9.94 11.79
N GLN A 96 -20.79 -9.84 11.73
CA GLN A 96 -19.84 -10.85 12.17
C GLN A 96 -18.71 -10.23 13.02
N PRO A 97 -19.03 -9.56 14.14
CA PRO A 97 -18.08 -8.75 14.90
C PRO A 97 -16.97 -9.55 15.57
N THR A 98 -17.14 -10.88 15.70
CA THR A 98 -16.14 -11.77 16.28
C THR A 98 -15.09 -12.27 15.28
N ILE A 99 -15.31 -12.06 13.97
CA ILE A 99 -14.39 -12.47 12.91
C ILE A 99 -13.54 -11.27 12.50
N GLU A 100 -12.26 -11.29 12.88
CA GLU A 100 -11.32 -10.26 12.45
C GLU A 100 -10.72 -10.61 11.09
N ASN A 101 -10.78 -9.64 10.18
CA ASN A 101 -10.10 -9.66 8.90
C ASN A 101 -8.93 -8.69 8.92
N LEU A 102 -7.90 -8.94 8.11
CA LEU A 102 -6.71 -8.12 8.07
C LEU A 102 -6.35 -7.74 6.63
N PHE A 103 -5.91 -6.49 6.44
CA PHE A 103 -5.14 -6.10 5.26
C PHE A 103 -3.96 -5.22 5.66
N LYS A 104 -2.97 -5.11 4.76
CA LYS A 104 -1.77 -4.31 5.00
C LYS A 104 -1.49 -3.37 3.85
N LEU A 105 -0.98 -2.18 4.20
CA LEU A 105 -0.49 -1.19 3.25
C LEU A 105 0.97 -0.86 3.54
N GLY A 106 1.80 -0.96 2.50
CA GLY A 106 3.19 -0.50 2.53
C GLY A 106 3.31 0.87 1.87
N THR A 107 3.92 1.83 2.56
CA THR A 107 4.16 3.18 2.05
C THR A 107 5.59 3.64 2.29
N CYS A 108 6.13 4.44 1.36
CA CYS A 108 7.43 5.09 1.50
C CYS A 108 7.23 6.58 1.66
N HIS A 109 7.71 7.14 2.75
CA HIS A 109 7.51 8.53 3.15
C HIS A 109 8.80 9.34 3.05
N TYR A 110 8.69 10.54 2.53
CA TYR A 110 9.73 11.57 2.47
C TYR A 110 9.25 12.75 3.29
N ILE A 111 9.75 12.88 4.52
CA ILE A 111 9.26 13.83 5.53
C ILE A 111 10.33 14.87 5.80
N ASN A 112 10.01 16.15 5.66
CA ASN A 112 10.85 17.23 6.14
C ASN A 112 10.35 17.70 7.50
N LEU A 113 11.20 17.53 8.50
CA LEU A 113 10.95 17.91 9.89
C LEU A 113 11.75 19.17 10.22
N LYS A 114 11.10 20.17 10.81
CA LYS A 114 11.74 21.36 11.36
C LYS A 114 11.69 21.34 12.88
N ASN A 115 12.85 21.49 13.51
CA ASN A 115 12.93 21.75 14.95
C ASN A 115 12.61 23.23 15.22
N ASN A 116 11.63 23.52 16.04
CA ASN A 116 11.28 24.88 16.45
C ASN A 116 11.73 25.22 17.90
N GLY A 117 12.60 24.39 18.48
CA GLY A 117 13.09 24.51 19.85
C GLY A 117 12.36 23.56 20.79
N ASP A 118 11.02 23.55 20.80
CA ASP A 118 10.23 22.72 21.69
C ASP A 118 9.90 21.35 21.11
N ARG A 119 9.70 21.31 19.79
CA ARG A 119 9.30 20.09 19.09
C ARG A 119 9.67 20.11 17.60
N TYR A 120 9.57 18.96 16.97
CA TYR A 120 9.68 18.83 15.51
C TYR A 120 8.30 18.93 14.88
N LEU A 121 8.19 19.73 13.82
CA LEU A 121 6.99 19.86 13.01
C LEU A 121 7.25 19.37 11.57
N ILE A 122 6.29 18.70 10.98
CA ILE A 122 6.28 18.34 9.57
C ILE A 122 6.00 19.61 8.77
N ILE A 123 7.00 20.04 7.99
CA ILE A 123 6.89 21.23 7.12
C ILE A 123 6.63 20.86 5.67
N LYS A 124 6.88 19.60 5.32
CA LYS A 124 6.61 19.00 4.00
C LYS A 124 6.60 17.49 4.14
N GLU A 125 5.69 16.85 3.46
CA GLU A 125 5.68 15.40 3.30
C GLU A 125 5.19 15.03 1.92
N TRP A 126 5.76 13.98 1.39
CA TRP A 126 5.28 13.28 0.22
C TRP A 126 5.43 11.79 0.44
N TYR A 127 4.45 11.01 0.01
CA TYR A 127 4.52 9.57 -0.05
C TYR A 127 3.63 9.04 -1.17
N THR A 128 4.00 7.88 -1.70
CA THR A 128 3.14 7.15 -2.62
C THR A 128 1.97 6.58 -1.84
N ASP A 129 0.80 7.17 -2.03
CA ASP A 129 -0.42 6.73 -1.37
C ASP A 129 -1.15 5.75 -2.28
N PRO A 130 -1.32 4.48 -1.88
CA PRO A 130 -2.06 3.51 -2.67
C PRO A 130 -3.55 3.85 -2.80
N LEU A 131 -4.04 4.82 -1.99
CA LEU A 131 -5.42 5.30 -1.99
C LEU A 131 -5.56 6.69 -2.63
N ALA A 132 -4.48 7.21 -3.29
CA ALA A 132 -4.48 8.56 -3.87
C ALA A 132 -5.53 8.75 -4.97
N ASP A 133 -5.81 7.68 -5.72
CA ASP A 133 -6.88 7.64 -6.72
C ASP A 133 -8.18 7.15 -6.08
N SER A 134 -8.51 7.71 -4.91
CA SER A 134 -9.68 7.31 -4.13
C SER A 134 -10.93 7.22 -5.00
N LEU A 135 -11.58 6.06 -4.93
CA LEU A 135 -12.86 5.80 -5.57
C LEU A 135 -13.90 6.83 -5.09
N ASP A 136 -14.78 7.24 -5.97
CA ASP A 136 -15.99 7.97 -5.59
C ASP A 136 -16.92 7.02 -4.83
N LEU A 137 -16.73 6.98 -3.50
CA LEU A 137 -17.48 6.10 -2.62
C LEU A 137 -18.93 6.51 -2.43
N GLU A 138 -19.35 7.71 -2.89
CA GLU A 138 -20.72 8.20 -2.73
C GLU A 138 -21.72 7.36 -3.55
N ASN A 139 -21.26 6.83 -4.68
CA ASN A 139 -22.08 6.05 -5.59
C ASN A 139 -22.00 4.53 -5.35
N LEU A 140 -21.20 4.05 -4.41
CA LEU A 140 -21.11 2.62 -4.12
C LEU A 140 -22.28 2.14 -3.27
N ASN A 141 -22.89 1.04 -3.69
CA ASN A 141 -23.90 0.33 -2.88
C ASN A 141 -23.22 -0.71 -2.00
N CYS A 142 -23.05 -0.42 -0.72
CA CYS A 142 -22.37 -1.32 0.21
C CYS A 142 -23.08 -2.67 0.40
N ASN A 143 -24.42 -2.71 0.26
CA ASN A 143 -25.18 -3.95 0.39
C ASN A 143 -24.86 -4.92 -0.75
N ASP A 144 -24.74 -4.43 -1.98
CA ASP A 144 -24.41 -5.27 -3.14
C ASP A 144 -22.97 -5.80 -3.03
N ILE A 145 -22.03 -4.95 -2.67
CA ILE A 145 -20.63 -5.35 -2.45
C ILE A 145 -20.54 -6.39 -1.33
N LYS A 146 -21.17 -6.14 -0.19
CA LYS A 146 -21.21 -7.05 0.94
C LYS A 146 -21.82 -8.40 0.54
N THR A 147 -22.96 -8.40 -0.14
CA THR A 147 -23.63 -9.62 -0.61
C THR A 147 -22.72 -10.40 -1.57
N THR A 148 -22.03 -9.73 -2.48
CA THR A 148 -21.08 -10.36 -3.41
C THR A 148 -19.94 -11.02 -2.66
N ILE A 149 -19.34 -10.32 -1.67
CA ILE A 149 -18.23 -10.86 -0.87
C ILE A 149 -18.68 -12.06 -0.02
N LEU A 150 -19.82 -11.95 0.68
CA LEU A 150 -20.31 -13.00 1.56
C LEU A 150 -20.81 -14.24 0.81
N ASN A 151 -21.35 -14.06 -0.38
CA ASN A 151 -21.79 -15.15 -1.24
C ASN A 151 -20.66 -15.76 -2.07
N HIS A 152 -19.44 -15.17 -2.04
CA HIS A 152 -18.29 -15.73 -2.73
C HIS A 152 -17.86 -17.02 -2.05
N ILE A 153 -18.17 -18.15 -2.67
CA ILE A 153 -17.72 -19.47 -2.20
C ILE A 153 -16.22 -19.53 -2.50
N LYS A 154 -15.40 -19.49 -1.42
CA LYS A 154 -13.97 -19.74 -1.55
C LYS A 154 -13.79 -21.14 -2.14
N PRO A 155 -13.20 -21.29 -3.33
CA PRO A 155 -12.98 -22.61 -3.90
C PRO A 155 -12.07 -23.43 -2.98
N ASP A 156 -12.42 -24.70 -2.78
CA ASP A 156 -11.53 -25.66 -2.11
C ASP A 156 -10.38 -25.97 -3.10
N TYR A 157 -9.36 -25.15 -3.05
CA TYR A 157 -8.22 -25.19 -3.97
C TYR A 157 -6.92 -25.35 -3.20
N THR A 158 -6.26 -26.45 -3.44
CA THR A 158 -4.87 -26.67 -3.01
C THR A 158 -3.93 -26.25 -4.13
N PRO A 159 -3.07 -25.23 -3.93
CA PRO A 159 -2.12 -24.80 -4.95
C PRO A 159 -1.20 -25.96 -5.37
N ASP A 160 -0.98 -26.10 -6.66
CA ASP A 160 0.08 -26.98 -7.15
C ASP A 160 1.47 -26.45 -6.72
N GLU A 161 2.51 -27.26 -6.90
CA GLU A 161 3.88 -26.90 -6.49
C GLU A 161 4.37 -25.59 -7.13
N ARG A 162 3.99 -25.36 -8.38
CA ARG A 162 4.36 -24.16 -9.12
C ARG A 162 3.66 -22.91 -8.55
N THR A 163 2.36 -23.01 -8.31
CA THR A 163 1.57 -21.94 -7.72
C THR A 163 2.06 -21.65 -6.30
N GLN A 164 2.37 -22.70 -5.52
CA GLN A 164 2.90 -22.53 -4.17
C GLN A 164 4.26 -21.79 -4.16
N LYS A 165 5.15 -22.10 -5.11
CA LYS A 165 6.42 -21.36 -5.27
C LYS A 165 6.19 -19.89 -5.62
N ALA A 166 5.21 -19.58 -6.47
CA ALA A 166 4.83 -18.21 -6.80
C ALA A 166 4.29 -17.45 -5.57
N ILE A 167 3.43 -18.09 -4.77
CA ILE A 167 2.91 -17.55 -3.52
C ILE A 167 4.06 -17.30 -2.52
N ASN A 168 4.95 -18.27 -2.34
CA ASN A 168 6.10 -18.13 -1.42
C ASN A 168 7.01 -16.96 -1.84
N TYR A 169 7.30 -16.82 -3.14
CA TYR A 169 8.07 -15.68 -3.65
C TYR A 169 7.37 -14.34 -3.34
N ALA A 170 6.05 -14.28 -3.56
CA ALA A 170 5.28 -13.08 -3.25
C ALA A 170 5.38 -12.72 -1.75
N HIS A 171 5.19 -13.67 -0.87
CA HIS A 171 5.31 -13.48 0.59
C HIS A 171 6.72 -13.04 1.01
N GLU A 172 7.74 -13.62 0.41
CA GLU A 172 9.14 -13.31 0.74
C GLU A 172 9.54 -11.89 0.35
N TYR A 173 9.04 -11.38 -0.79
CA TYR A 173 9.53 -10.13 -1.40
C TYR A 173 8.49 -9.01 -1.51
N CYS A 174 7.29 -9.15 -0.97
CA CYS A 174 6.27 -8.09 -1.02
C CYS A 174 6.60 -6.88 -0.12
N GLY A 175 7.57 -7.02 0.80
CA GLY A 175 7.99 -5.96 1.71
C GLY A 175 7.03 -5.69 2.88
N ILE A 176 5.86 -6.33 2.93
CA ILE A 176 4.84 -6.19 3.99
C ILE A 176 4.40 -7.55 4.56
N SER A 177 5.26 -8.55 4.48
CA SER A 177 5.01 -9.89 5.00
C SER A 177 4.67 -9.89 6.50
N ASP A 178 3.89 -10.87 6.95
CA ASP A 178 3.67 -11.15 8.37
C ASP A 178 4.92 -11.70 9.06
N ASP A 179 5.78 -12.37 8.29
CA ASP A 179 7.06 -12.83 8.75
C ASP A 179 8.03 -11.65 8.90
N ILE A 180 8.51 -11.42 10.12
CA ILE A 180 9.41 -10.30 10.44
C ILE A 180 10.74 -10.37 9.67
N GLU A 181 11.19 -11.57 9.29
CA GLU A 181 12.40 -11.76 8.49
C GLU A 181 12.23 -11.28 7.04
N HIS A 182 10.99 -11.30 6.55
CA HIS A 182 10.63 -10.86 5.21
C HIS A 182 10.06 -9.43 5.17
N LEU A 183 9.84 -8.81 6.34
CA LEU A 183 9.34 -7.44 6.42
C LEU A 183 10.38 -6.46 5.83
N PHE A 184 9.94 -5.60 4.91
CA PHE A 184 10.76 -4.68 4.12
C PHE A 184 11.83 -5.36 3.25
N LYS A 185 11.67 -6.65 2.96
CA LYS A 185 12.55 -7.39 2.05
C LYS A 185 12.08 -7.21 0.61
N TYR A 186 13.00 -6.87 -0.27
CA TYR A 186 12.79 -6.74 -1.71
C TYR A 186 13.90 -7.50 -2.45
N ASN A 187 13.60 -8.07 -3.61
CA ASN A 187 14.60 -8.76 -4.41
C ASN A 187 15.53 -7.74 -5.10
N LYS A 188 16.77 -7.64 -4.62
CA LYS A 188 17.79 -6.69 -5.08
C LYS A 188 18.28 -6.92 -6.52
N ASN A 189 17.97 -8.05 -7.12
CA ASN A 189 18.28 -8.35 -8.52
C ASN A 189 17.43 -7.52 -9.48
N TYR A 190 16.32 -6.95 -8.98
CA TYR A 190 15.41 -6.14 -9.77
C TYR A 190 15.50 -4.66 -9.38
N LYS A 191 15.35 -3.79 -10.39
CA LYS A 191 15.24 -2.34 -10.18
C LYS A 191 13.86 -2.04 -9.59
N ASN A 192 13.79 -1.10 -8.65
CA ASN A 192 12.55 -0.52 -8.17
C ASN A 192 12.06 0.54 -9.17
N PHE A 193 10.89 0.35 -9.75
CA PHE A 193 10.25 1.27 -10.71
C PHE A 193 9.20 2.18 -10.07
N ASN A 194 9.04 2.20 -8.75
CA ASN A 194 8.11 3.13 -8.10
C ASN A 194 8.37 4.60 -8.45
N PRO A 195 9.63 5.08 -8.55
CA PRO A 195 9.90 6.45 -9.01
C PRO A 195 9.50 6.72 -10.47
N ASP A 196 9.39 5.68 -11.28
CA ASP A 196 9.10 5.75 -12.72
C ASP A 196 7.60 5.51 -13.02
N GLY A 197 6.73 5.52 -11.99
CA GLY A 197 5.27 5.39 -12.15
C GLY A 197 4.63 4.14 -11.57
N GLY A 198 5.38 3.31 -10.84
CA GLY A 198 4.87 2.15 -10.12
C GLY A 198 5.62 0.85 -10.41
N ASP A 199 5.57 -0.08 -9.47
CA ASP A 199 6.34 -1.33 -9.49
C ASP A 199 5.46 -2.59 -9.61
N CYS A 200 4.14 -2.46 -9.66
CA CYS A 200 3.20 -3.58 -9.59
C CYS A 200 3.38 -4.60 -10.73
N ALA A 201 3.54 -4.15 -11.99
CA ALA A 201 3.77 -5.05 -13.12
C ALA A 201 5.15 -5.72 -13.05
N ASN A 202 6.18 -5.00 -12.58
CA ASN A 202 7.51 -5.56 -12.33
C ASN A 202 7.45 -6.66 -11.26
N PHE A 203 6.78 -6.41 -10.14
CA PHE A 203 6.64 -7.40 -9.07
C PHE A 203 5.82 -8.62 -9.52
N ALA A 204 4.69 -8.43 -10.22
CA ALA A 204 3.92 -9.52 -10.78
C ALA A 204 4.74 -10.36 -11.79
N SER A 205 5.57 -9.69 -12.61
CA SER A 205 6.49 -10.36 -13.53
C SER A 205 7.56 -11.19 -12.81
N GLN A 206 8.09 -10.68 -11.70
CA GLN A 206 9.02 -11.42 -10.84
C GLN A 206 8.37 -12.67 -10.25
N ILE A 207 7.16 -12.55 -9.69
CA ILE A 207 6.40 -13.68 -9.14
C ILE A 207 6.21 -14.77 -10.20
N MET A 208 5.83 -14.39 -11.41
CA MET A 208 5.65 -15.35 -12.52
C MET A 208 6.96 -15.99 -12.94
N TYR A 209 8.05 -15.25 -13.00
CA TYR A 209 9.33 -15.78 -13.47
C TYR A 209 10.05 -16.60 -12.39
N GLU A 210 10.31 -16.00 -11.22
CA GLU A 210 11.10 -16.63 -10.16
C GLU A 210 10.33 -17.74 -9.43
N GLY A 211 9.08 -17.46 -9.05
CA GLY A 211 8.23 -18.42 -8.35
C GLY A 211 7.48 -19.35 -9.33
N GLY A 212 6.78 -18.75 -10.28
CA GLY A 212 5.93 -19.48 -11.23
C GLY A 212 6.67 -20.20 -12.36
N GLY A 213 8.00 -20.04 -12.51
CA GLY A 213 8.81 -20.74 -13.51
C GLY A 213 8.44 -20.45 -14.97
N PHE A 214 7.80 -19.31 -15.25
CA PHE A 214 7.51 -18.88 -16.61
C PHE A 214 8.77 -18.43 -17.32
N LYS A 215 9.00 -18.88 -18.55
CA LYS A 215 10.19 -18.51 -19.30
C LYS A 215 10.07 -17.11 -19.88
N LYS A 216 11.13 -16.31 -19.75
CA LYS A 216 11.29 -15.03 -20.45
C LYS A 216 11.34 -15.24 -21.96
N ASN A 217 10.97 -14.20 -22.72
CA ASN A 217 11.10 -14.14 -24.17
C ASN A 217 11.38 -12.69 -24.62
N ASN A 218 11.47 -12.44 -25.91
CA ASN A 218 11.81 -11.10 -26.44
C ASN A 218 10.79 -10.01 -26.06
N THR A 219 9.52 -10.37 -25.84
CA THR A 219 8.45 -9.42 -25.49
C THR A 219 8.39 -9.19 -23.99
N TRP A 220 8.57 -10.22 -23.18
CA TRP A 220 8.48 -10.16 -21.72
C TRP A 220 9.80 -10.63 -21.11
N ASN A 221 10.65 -9.67 -20.76
CA ASN A 221 12.02 -9.91 -20.32
C ASN A 221 12.53 -8.86 -19.36
N TYR A 222 13.44 -9.29 -18.50
CA TYR A 222 14.26 -8.45 -17.65
C TYR A 222 15.71 -8.97 -17.68
N CYS A 223 16.66 -8.12 -18.05
CA CYS A 223 18.07 -8.46 -18.12
C CYS A 223 18.93 -7.23 -17.82
N ASN A 224 19.96 -7.38 -16.98
CA ASN A 224 20.93 -6.33 -16.67
C ASN A 224 20.27 -4.99 -16.25
N LYS A 225 19.27 -5.04 -15.38
CA LYS A 225 18.46 -3.88 -14.93
C LYS A 225 17.65 -3.20 -16.03
N ASN A 226 17.60 -3.75 -17.25
CA ASN A 226 16.72 -3.32 -18.32
C ASN A 226 15.49 -4.23 -18.39
N ALA A 227 14.34 -3.62 -18.57
CA ALA A 227 13.08 -4.31 -18.66
C ALA A 227 12.36 -3.98 -19.95
N THR A 228 11.71 -4.97 -20.55
CA THR A 228 10.77 -4.72 -21.65
C THR A 228 9.50 -4.04 -21.12
N LYS A 229 8.78 -3.35 -21.99
CA LYS A 229 7.53 -2.69 -21.63
C LYS A 229 6.51 -3.66 -21.04
N ALA A 230 6.42 -4.88 -21.57
CA ALA A 230 5.53 -5.91 -21.04
C ALA A 230 5.95 -6.46 -19.66
N TRP A 231 7.18 -6.21 -19.21
CA TRP A 231 7.62 -6.57 -17.86
C TRP A 231 7.22 -5.54 -16.80
N VAL A 232 7.22 -4.24 -17.13
CA VAL A 232 7.09 -3.14 -16.14
C VAL A 232 5.82 -2.30 -16.26
N ASN A 233 5.10 -2.38 -17.37
CA ASN A 233 3.89 -1.58 -17.59
C ASN A 233 2.65 -2.46 -17.52
N ALA A 234 1.71 -2.13 -16.64
CA ALA A 234 0.53 -2.95 -16.35
C ALA A 234 -0.33 -3.25 -17.60
N GLN A 235 -0.59 -2.24 -18.45
CA GLN A 235 -1.37 -2.43 -19.66
C GLN A 235 -0.65 -3.35 -20.67
N SER A 236 0.66 -3.16 -20.83
CA SER A 236 1.47 -3.97 -21.74
C SER A 236 1.64 -5.40 -21.22
N PHE A 237 1.77 -5.58 -19.91
CA PHE A 237 1.80 -6.87 -19.24
C PHE A 237 0.49 -7.63 -19.43
N LYS A 238 -0.66 -6.97 -19.18
CA LYS A 238 -1.98 -7.55 -19.45
C LYS A 238 -2.11 -8.02 -20.91
N ASN A 239 -1.78 -7.14 -21.87
CA ASN A 239 -1.86 -7.47 -23.29
C ASN A 239 -0.96 -8.66 -23.65
N TYR A 240 0.25 -8.72 -23.07
CA TYR A 240 1.16 -9.83 -23.26
C TYR A 240 0.59 -11.15 -22.71
N LEU A 241 0.03 -11.15 -21.50
CA LEU A 241 -0.57 -12.36 -20.91
C LEU A 241 -1.65 -12.94 -21.81
N ILE A 242 -2.53 -12.09 -22.34
CA ILE A 242 -3.62 -12.51 -23.22
C ILE A 242 -3.07 -13.01 -24.57
N SER A 243 -2.20 -12.22 -25.22
CA SER A 243 -1.68 -12.57 -26.56
C SER A 243 -0.77 -13.79 -26.57
N SER A 244 -0.12 -14.08 -25.44
CA SER A 244 0.74 -15.26 -25.29
C SER A 244 0.00 -16.51 -24.78
N GLY A 245 -1.30 -16.42 -24.52
CA GLY A 245 -2.09 -17.52 -23.94
C GLY A 245 -1.75 -17.84 -22.49
N ARG A 246 -1.03 -16.94 -21.78
CA ARG A 246 -0.68 -17.08 -20.36
C ARG A 246 -1.75 -16.58 -19.41
N GLY A 247 -2.75 -15.90 -19.92
CA GLY A 247 -3.91 -15.40 -19.20
C GLY A 247 -5.12 -15.30 -20.12
N SER A 248 -6.30 -15.30 -19.55
CA SER A 248 -7.57 -15.10 -20.26
C SER A 248 -8.40 -14.01 -19.60
N TYR A 249 -9.25 -13.39 -20.38
CA TYR A 249 -10.28 -12.52 -19.81
C TYR A 249 -11.34 -13.37 -19.11
N ILE A 250 -11.70 -12.98 -17.89
CA ILE A 250 -12.87 -13.50 -17.20
C ILE A 250 -13.98 -12.46 -17.34
N ASP A 251 -13.67 -11.20 -16.99
CA ASP A 251 -14.60 -10.08 -17.09
C ASP A 251 -13.86 -8.75 -17.22
N LYS A 252 -14.58 -7.69 -17.58
CA LYS A 252 -14.06 -6.32 -17.67
C LYS A 252 -15.16 -5.34 -17.25
N GLY A 253 -14.95 -4.68 -16.15
CA GLY A 253 -15.82 -3.64 -15.61
C GLY A 253 -15.18 -2.99 -14.39
N PRO A 254 -15.82 -1.94 -13.85
CA PRO A 254 -15.51 -1.49 -12.50
C PRO A 254 -15.86 -2.61 -11.50
N TYR A 255 -15.13 -2.66 -10.41
CA TYR A 255 -15.28 -3.71 -9.38
C TYR A 255 -16.68 -3.79 -8.75
N TYR A 256 -17.49 -2.76 -8.93
CA TYR A 256 -18.84 -2.56 -8.35
C TYR A 256 -19.98 -2.59 -9.38
N GLU A 257 -19.72 -3.05 -10.61
CA GLU A 257 -20.74 -3.35 -11.63
C GLU A 257 -21.04 -4.84 -11.72
#